data_b95f6350f0a5732463cfc579409f6fcd
#
_entry.id   b95f6350f0a5732463cfc579409f6fcd
#
_cell.length_a   1.000
_cell.length_b   1.000
_cell.length_c   1.000
_cell.angle_alpha   90.00
_cell.angle_beta   90.00
_cell.angle_gamma   90.00
#
_symmetry.space_group_name_H-M   'P 1'
#
loop_
_entity.id
_entity.type
_entity.pdbx_description
1 polymer ?
#
loop_
_entity_poly.entity_id
_entity_poly.type
_entity_poly.pdbx_seq_one_letter_code
_entity_poly.pdbx_strand_id
1 'polypeptide(L)'
;MRQSRRKDWIERLLLILLSPLTQAATFDCTIEPGSDDAIGKAHYRIWIPEETPELRGIIFRQHGCGQGARKLGLEHADDIQWQTLAQKHGFALMGSQIWAPEEDCSTWTMPEDGSANAFLSAIKLLARASGHAELDQVPWCLWGHSGGAIWTVNMAYLFPERIIAAFPRSGGLSPAGTTYTRSTPQKPGSNKATLKVPILFCYGKEEYQSGNRFYDLIAGVHEVFEFGRKHHAPWALAVHPDSEHENSQSRQLAIRYFDKIIPARLPDPAHPKNKIQVLKTLPTGKHWIGLHESLETFEASNLQSNLHKSSYLLNKTLATDWESFCQNGHIPDTSPPTPPHNLRVEQEQYRTKLQWNAYADMESGIQSFRIYRKGKLIGEIAGVLNRQWNPTGAYQAWNYSDQPLHGRELLPMVFTDGNAANAQPEDYHVSTVNKEGLESKRTQGISMKTWSVRNKSVWTNLSDTDFLTHWEGP
;
A
#
# COMPACT_ATOMS: atom_id res chain seq x y z
N MET A 1 45.26 -6.52 -64.94
CA MET A 1 44.76 -7.10 -63.70
C MET A 1 44.33 -5.97 -62.74
N ARG A 2 43.03 -5.69 -62.65
CA ARG A 2 42.45 -4.69 -61.75
C ARG A 2 41.67 -5.42 -60.66
N GLN A 3 42.13 -5.33 -59.40
CA GLN A 3 41.42 -5.79 -58.27
C GLN A 3 40.39 -4.73 -57.83
N SER A 4 39.11 -5.07 -57.82
CA SER A 4 38.02 -4.26 -57.32
C SER A 4 37.94 -4.42 -55.80
N ARG A 5 38.07 -3.33 -55.05
CA ARG A 5 37.79 -3.26 -53.63
C ARG A 5 36.26 -3.13 -53.45
N ARG A 6 35.63 -4.15 -52.92
CA ARG A 6 34.26 -4.06 -52.38
C ARG A 6 34.31 -3.34 -51.05
N LYS A 7 33.58 -2.22 -50.91
CA LYS A 7 33.28 -1.56 -49.64
C LYS A 7 32.12 -2.27 -49.01
N ASP A 8 32.36 -2.99 -47.92
CA ASP A 8 31.30 -3.50 -47.05
C ASP A 8 30.80 -2.37 -46.17
N TRP A 9 29.57 -1.95 -46.45
CA TRP A 9 28.81 -1.07 -45.56
C TRP A 9 28.15 -1.96 -44.50
N ILE A 10 28.66 -1.95 -43.29
CA ILE A 10 27.99 -2.53 -42.13
C ILE A 10 26.92 -1.52 -41.69
N GLU A 11 25.71 -1.76 -42.08
CA GLU A 11 24.54 -1.10 -41.46
C GLU A 11 24.43 -1.57 -40.01
N ARG A 12 24.80 -0.68 -39.08
CA ARG A 12 24.50 -0.83 -37.67
C ARG A 12 23.02 -0.56 -37.51
N LEU A 13 22.22 -1.63 -37.48
CA LEU A 13 20.85 -1.59 -37.01
C LEU A 13 20.90 -1.22 -35.52
N LEU A 14 20.56 0.02 -35.18
CA LEU A 14 20.29 0.45 -33.80
C LEU A 14 18.95 -0.14 -33.41
N LEU A 15 18.94 -1.34 -32.84
CA LEU A 15 17.76 -1.87 -32.15
C LEU A 15 17.55 -1.00 -30.90
N ILE A 16 16.73 0.04 -31.04
CA ILE A 16 16.11 0.68 -29.89
C ILE A 16 15.09 -0.32 -29.39
N LEU A 17 15.45 -1.10 -28.37
CA LEU A 17 14.50 -1.85 -27.56
C LEU A 17 13.64 -0.81 -26.82
N LEU A 18 12.55 -0.39 -27.46
CA LEU A 18 11.44 0.25 -26.80
C LEU A 18 10.85 -0.83 -25.88
N SER A 19 11.25 -0.84 -24.61
CA SER A 19 10.52 -1.59 -23.60
C SER A 19 9.06 -1.14 -23.69
N PRO A 20 8.09 -2.05 -23.82
CA PRO A 20 6.69 -1.66 -23.77
C PRO A 20 6.48 -0.95 -22.43
N LEU A 21 5.95 0.26 -22.47
CA LEU A 21 5.45 0.96 -21.28
C LEU A 21 4.39 0.05 -20.67
N THR A 22 4.74 -0.63 -19.59
CA THR A 22 3.84 -1.55 -18.92
C THR A 22 2.78 -0.72 -18.19
N GLN A 23 1.53 -0.91 -18.58
CA GLN A 23 0.39 -0.38 -17.83
C GLN A 23 0.35 -1.02 -16.45
N ALA A 24 -0.15 -0.30 -15.43
CA ALA A 24 -0.39 -0.90 -14.12
C ALA A 24 -1.22 -2.17 -14.27
N ALA A 25 -0.77 -3.25 -13.68
CA ALA A 25 -1.38 -4.56 -13.86
C ALA A 25 -1.70 -5.21 -12.51
N THR A 26 -2.80 -5.95 -12.50
CA THR A 26 -3.24 -6.73 -11.34
C THR A 26 -3.21 -8.21 -11.69
N PHE A 27 -2.63 -9.01 -10.80
CA PHE A 27 -2.54 -10.46 -10.94
C PHE A 27 -3.09 -11.14 -9.70
N ASP A 28 -3.86 -12.20 -9.91
CA ASP A 28 -4.44 -13.02 -8.85
C ASP A 28 -3.85 -14.43 -8.88
N CYS A 29 -3.72 -15.05 -7.70
CA CYS A 29 -3.39 -16.46 -7.60
C CYS A 29 -4.11 -17.11 -6.41
N THR A 30 -4.25 -18.44 -6.49
CA THR A 30 -4.79 -19.27 -5.42
C THR A 30 -3.72 -20.27 -4.98
N ILE A 31 -3.58 -20.43 -3.68
CA ILE A 31 -2.72 -21.43 -3.05
C ILE A 31 -3.62 -22.43 -2.33
N GLU A 32 -3.52 -23.68 -2.73
CA GLU A 32 -4.12 -24.79 -1.97
C GLU A 32 -3.22 -25.15 -0.79
N PRO A 33 -3.80 -25.47 0.37
CA PRO A 33 -3.02 -25.83 1.55
C PRO A 33 -2.24 -27.15 1.33
N GLY A 34 -1.04 -27.22 1.88
CA GLY A 34 -0.30 -28.48 2.00
C GLY A 34 -0.92 -29.40 3.04
N SER A 35 -0.48 -30.68 3.07
CA SER A 35 -0.98 -31.67 4.04
C SER A 35 -0.76 -31.27 5.49
N ASP A 36 0.28 -30.50 5.75
CA ASP A 36 0.71 -30.09 7.08
C ASP A 36 0.22 -28.70 7.48
N ASP A 37 -0.39 -27.97 6.53
CA ASP A 37 -0.93 -26.63 6.80
C ASP A 37 -2.25 -26.73 7.60
N ALA A 38 -2.44 -25.83 8.57
CA ALA A 38 -3.66 -25.74 9.36
C ALA A 38 -4.65 -24.72 8.78
N ILE A 39 -4.29 -24.08 7.68
CA ILE A 39 -5.15 -23.13 6.95
C ILE A 39 -5.94 -23.85 5.86
N GLY A 40 -7.02 -23.21 5.38
CA GLY A 40 -7.66 -23.58 4.14
C GLY A 40 -6.95 -22.94 2.93
N LYS A 41 -7.64 -22.90 1.78
CA LYS A 41 -7.10 -22.21 0.61
C LYS A 41 -6.85 -20.74 0.88
N ALA A 42 -5.88 -20.16 0.17
CA ALA A 42 -5.56 -18.75 0.28
C ALA A 42 -5.54 -18.11 -1.13
N HIS A 43 -6.23 -16.98 -1.28
CA HIS A 43 -6.17 -16.18 -2.50
C HIS A 43 -5.32 -14.96 -2.25
N TYR A 44 -4.58 -14.55 -3.27
CA TYR A 44 -3.72 -13.36 -3.22
C TYR A 44 -3.92 -12.53 -4.49
N ARG A 45 -3.91 -11.23 -4.31
CA ARG A 45 -3.89 -10.24 -5.39
C ARG A 45 -2.69 -9.35 -5.23
N ILE A 46 -1.97 -9.10 -6.34
CA ILE A 46 -0.90 -8.12 -6.41
C ILE A 46 -1.21 -7.08 -7.48
N TRP A 47 -1.04 -5.82 -7.14
CA TRP A 47 -1.02 -4.70 -8.07
C TRP A 47 0.43 -4.25 -8.28
N ILE A 48 0.80 -4.05 -9.55
CA ILE A 48 2.13 -3.62 -9.98
C ILE A 48 1.99 -2.27 -10.66
N PRO A 49 2.75 -1.23 -10.26
CA PRO A 49 2.63 0.11 -10.83
C PRO A 49 3.10 0.17 -12.28
N GLU A 50 2.57 1.16 -13.01
CA GLU A 50 3.01 1.48 -14.37
C GLU A 50 4.50 1.84 -14.40
N GLU A 51 5.15 1.55 -15.52
CA GLU A 51 6.53 1.99 -15.81
C GLU A 51 7.58 1.59 -14.75
N THR A 52 7.33 0.55 -13.98
CA THR A 52 8.28 0.05 -12.99
C THR A 52 9.05 -1.13 -13.58
N PRO A 53 10.26 -0.91 -14.12
CA PRO A 53 11.04 -1.97 -14.78
C PRO A 53 11.57 -3.03 -13.79
N GLU A 54 11.69 -2.68 -12.52
CA GLU A 54 12.17 -3.55 -11.45
C GLU A 54 11.55 -3.12 -10.13
N LEU A 55 10.87 -4.04 -9.48
CA LEU A 55 10.25 -3.81 -8.17
C LEU A 55 11.31 -3.86 -7.06
N ARG A 56 11.19 -2.96 -6.10
CA ARG A 56 12.12 -2.83 -4.96
C ARG A 56 11.59 -3.41 -3.66
N GLY A 57 10.31 -3.76 -3.61
CA GLY A 57 9.65 -4.29 -2.43
C GLY A 57 8.18 -4.59 -2.66
N ILE A 58 7.55 -5.14 -1.63
CA ILE A 58 6.11 -5.39 -1.57
C ILE A 58 5.55 -4.68 -0.34
N ILE A 59 4.48 -3.91 -0.49
CA ILE A 59 3.60 -3.53 0.61
C ILE A 59 2.51 -4.59 0.68
N PHE A 60 2.45 -5.32 1.78
CA PHE A 60 1.44 -6.35 1.98
C PHE A 60 0.46 -5.94 3.08
N ARG A 61 -0.84 -6.03 2.78
CA ARG A 61 -1.92 -5.68 3.69
C ARG A 61 -2.74 -6.93 4.02
N GLN A 62 -2.64 -7.38 5.28
CA GLN A 62 -3.34 -8.54 5.79
C GLN A 62 -4.68 -8.16 6.40
N HIS A 63 -5.75 -8.85 5.98
CA HIS A 63 -7.09 -8.67 6.54
C HIS A 63 -7.17 -9.08 8.02
N GLY A 64 -8.19 -8.59 8.73
CA GLY A 64 -8.54 -9.01 10.08
C GLY A 64 -9.28 -10.35 10.14
N CYS A 65 -9.64 -10.79 11.34
CA CYS A 65 -10.44 -11.98 11.56
C CYS A 65 -11.88 -11.79 11.07
N GLY A 66 -12.53 -12.90 10.77
CA GLY A 66 -13.93 -12.97 10.37
C GLY A 66 -14.17 -12.88 8.87
N GLN A 67 -15.31 -13.43 8.45
CA GLN A 67 -15.69 -13.56 7.04
C GLN A 67 -15.78 -12.21 6.33
N GLY A 68 -16.29 -11.17 7.01
CA GLY A 68 -16.43 -9.83 6.43
C GLY A 68 -15.09 -9.23 6.05
N ALA A 69 -14.11 -9.27 6.96
CA ALA A 69 -12.76 -8.77 6.71
C ALA A 69 -12.05 -9.58 5.62
N ARG A 70 -12.17 -10.91 5.66
CA ARG A 70 -11.61 -11.81 4.65
C ARG A 70 -12.13 -11.49 3.25
N LYS A 71 -13.45 -11.34 3.07
CA LYS A 71 -14.05 -11.05 1.76
C LYS A 71 -13.49 -9.80 1.08
N LEU A 72 -13.01 -8.84 1.86
CA LEU A 72 -12.42 -7.59 1.38
C LEU A 72 -10.89 -7.67 1.26
N GLY A 73 -10.28 -8.78 1.64
CA GLY A 73 -8.82 -8.89 1.74
C GLY A 73 -8.07 -8.70 0.43
N LEU A 74 -8.58 -9.18 -0.71
CA LEU A 74 -7.96 -8.94 -2.02
C LEU A 74 -8.03 -7.46 -2.43
N GLU A 75 -9.10 -6.77 -2.04
CA GLU A 75 -9.32 -5.37 -2.38
C GLU A 75 -8.29 -4.44 -1.72
N HIS A 76 -7.53 -4.92 -0.74
CA HIS A 76 -6.39 -4.20 -0.20
C HIS A 76 -5.34 -3.85 -1.26
N ALA A 77 -5.22 -4.64 -2.31
CA ALA A 77 -4.35 -4.33 -3.46
C ALA A 77 -4.94 -3.28 -4.41
N ASP A 78 -6.25 -3.01 -4.32
CA ASP A 78 -6.98 -2.10 -5.21
C ASP A 78 -7.09 -0.68 -4.64
N ASP A 79 -6.60 -0.41 -3.42
CA ASP A 79 -6.69 0.88 -2.74
C ASP A 79 -5.71 1.90 -3.34
N ILE A 80 -6.24 2.91 -4.04
CA ILE A 80 -5.42 3.89 -4.79
C ILE A 80 -4.50 4.75 -3.91
N GLN A 81 -4.82 4.95 -2.64
CA GLN A 81 -3.96 5.70 -1.73
C GLN A 81 -2.71 4.88 -1.36
N TRP A 82 -2.88 3.59 -1.10
CA TRP A 82 -1.78 2.66 -0.89
C TRP A 82 -1.00 2.37 -2.18
N GLN A 83 -1.69 2.34 -3.34
CA GLN A 83 -1.04 2.22 -4.64
C GLN A 83 -0.11 3.41 -4.90
N THR A 84 -0.51 4.63 -4.50
CA THR A 84 0.35 5.82 -4.64
C THR A 84 1.63 5.70 -3.81
N LEU A 85 1.54 5.21 -2.56
CA LEU A 85 2.73 4.93 -1.76
C LEU A 85 3.62 3.87 -2.43
N ALA A 86 3.02 2.78 -2.90
CA ALA A 86 3.74 1.70 -3.57
C ALA A 86 4.46 2.21 -4.82
N GLN A 87 3.78 2.97 -5.67
CA GLN A 87 4.37 3.58 -6.87
C GLN A 87 5.54 4.51 -6.56
N LYS A 88 5.39 5.38 -5.56
CA LYS A 88 6.45 6.31 -5.14
C LYS A 88 7.77 5.62 -4.85
N HIS A 89 7.72 4.41 -4.29
CA HIS A 89 8.90 3.65 -3.89
C HIS A 89 9.31 2.54 -4.87
N GLY A 90 8.58 2.35 -5.97
CA GLY A 90 8.78 1.24 -6.90
C GLY A 90 8.43 -0.11 -6.29
N PHE A 91 7.35 -0.18 -5.52
CA PHE A 91 6.85 -1.37 -4.83
C PHE A 91 5.60 -1.91 -5.49
N ALA A 92 5.34 -3.19 -5.32
CA ALA A 92 4.03 -3.76 -5.54
C ALA A 92 3.15 -3.60 -4.29
N LEU A 93 1.83 -3.56 -4.48
CA LEU A 93 0.84 -3.61 -3.40
C LEU A 93 0.11 -4.96 -3.45
N MET A 94 0.02 -5.63 -2.30
CA MET A 94 -0.56 -6.98 -2.26
C MET A 94 -1.56 -7.13 -1.12
N GLY A 95 -2.63 -7.87 -1.36
CA GLY A 95 -3.65 -8.28 -0.39
C GLY A 95 -3.94 -9.77 -0.46
N SER A 96 -4.63 -10.30 0.55
CA SER A 96 -4.93 -11.72 0.65
C SER A 96 -6.33 -12.00 1.17
N GLN A 97 -6.84 -13.20 0.87
CA GLN A 97 -7.97 -13.84 1.53
C GLN A 97 -7.52 -15.23 1.98
N ILE A 98 -7.42 -15.45 3.28
CA ILE A 98 -6.98 -16.73 3.84
C ILE A 98 -8.16 -17.38 4.55
N TRP A 99 -8.52 -18.58 4.13
CA TRP A 99 -9.55 -19.38 4.80
C TRP A 99 -8.94 -20.15 5.97
N ALA A 100 -9.69 -20.22 7.04
CA ALA A 100 -9.41 -21.07 8.18
C ALA A 100 -10.53 -22.08 8.37
N PRO A 101 -10.25 -23.28 8.83
CA PRO A 101 -11.28 -24.21 9.27
C PRO A 101 -12.19 -23.53 10.32
N GLU A 102 -13.49 -23.77 10.23
CA GLU A 102 -14.49 -23.27 11.19
C GLU A 102 -14.50 -21.74 11.39
N GLU A 103 -13.99 -20.98 10.40
CA GLU A 103 -13.84 -19.52 10.47
C GLU A 103 -12.91 -19.03 11.61
N ASP A 104 -12.13 -19.92 12.20
CA ASP A 104 -11.19 -19.59 13.26
C ASP A 104 -9.90 -18.97 12.69
N CYS A 105 -9.69 -17.70 12.96
CA CYS A 105 -8.53 -16.99 12.43
C CYS A 105 -7.22 -17.32 13.18
N SER A 106 -7.25 -17.99 14.31
CA SER A 106 -6.06 -18.28 15.10
C SER A 106 -5.03 -19.11 14.31
N THR A 107 -5.48 -19.97 13.41
CA THR A 107 -4.60 -20.80 12.58
C THR A 107 -3.77 -19.98 11.61
N TRP A 108 -4.38 -19.08 10.85
CA TRP A 108 -3.64 -18.30 9.84
C TRP A 108 -2.90 -17.09 10.45
N THR A 109 -3.30 -16.63 11.64
CA THR A 109 -2.55 -15.57 12.34
C THR A 109 -1.18 -16.03 12.83
N MET A 110 -0.99 -17.36 12.90
CA MET A 110 0.29 -18.00 13.14
C MET A 110 0.91 -18.42 11.80
N PRO A 111 1.92 -17.70 11.29
CA PRO A 111 2.51 -17.97 9.98
C PRO A 111 3.01 -19.38 9.79
N GLU A 112 3.54 -19.98 10.85
CA GLU A 112 4.08 -21.33 10.88
C GLU A 112 3.01 -22.42 10.70
N ASP A 113 1.73 -22.08 10.89
CA ASP A 113 0.60 -22.99 10.69
C ASP A 113 0.15 -23.08 9.22
N GLY A 114 0.93 -22.49 8.29
CA GLY A 114 0.75 -22.63 6.85
C GLY A 114 0.62 -21.29 6.11
N SER A 115 0.20 -20.19 6.77
CA SER A 115 0.00 -18.93 6.07
C SER A 115 1.30 -18.27 5.57
N ALA A 116 2.46 -18.53 6.19
CA ALA A 116 3.74 -18.12 5.65
C ALA A 116 4.08 -18.91 4.37
N ASN A 117 3.85 -20.22 4.35
CA ASN A 117 4.07 -21.07 3.18
C ASN A 117 3.18 -20.61 2.02
N ALA A 118 1.92 -20.32 2.30
CA ALA A 118 0.97 -19.80 1.30
C ALA A 118 1.43 -18.45 0.74
N PHE A 119 1.86 -17.51 1.59
CA PHE A 119 2.38 -16.21 1.18
C PHE A 119 3.63 -16.33 0.29
N LEU A 120 4.62 -17.13 0.69
CA LEU A 120 5.84 -17.34 -0.09
C LEU A 120 5.56 -18.03 -1.43
N SER A 121 4.64 -18.99 -1.44
CA SER A 121 4.21 -19.68 -2.66
C SER A 121 3.48 -18.72 -3.61
N ALA A 122 2.60 -17.86 -3.08
CA ALA A 122 1.91 -16.84 -3.86
C ALA A 122 2.88 -15.86 -4.52
N ILE A 123 3.88 -15.35 -3.78
CA ILE A 123 4.91 -14.47 -4.34
C ILE A 123 5.62 -15.13 -5.54
N LYS A 124 5.99 -16.42 -5.43
CA LYS A 124 6.65 -17.16 -6.52
C LYS A 124 5.75 -17.32 -7.75
N LEU A 125 4.47 -17.59 -7.54
CA LEU A 125 3.51 -17.71 -8.65
C LEU A 125 3.28 -16.34 -9.31
N LEU A 126 3.08 -15.29 -8.51
CA LEU A 126 2.86 -13.93 -8.99
C LEU A 126 4.09 -13.36 -9.69
N ALA A 127 5.31 -13.69 -9.23
CA ALA A 127 6.56 -13.36 -9.91
C ALA A 127 6.61 -13.93 -11.33
N ARG A 128 6.19 -15.19 -11.49
CA ARG A 128 6.13 -15.84 -12.82
C ARG A 128 5.03 -15.24 -13.69
N ALA A 129 3.84 -15.03 -13.13
CA ALA A 129 2.69 -14.50 -13.85
C ALA A 129 2.91 -13.06 -14.36
N SER A 130 3.57 -12.22 -13.56
CA SER A 130 3.82 -10.82 -13.90
C SER A 130 5.11 -10.58 -14.68
N GLY A 131 6.01 -11.56 -14.74
CA GLY A 131 7.35 -11.39 -15.31
C GLY A 131 8.36 -10.68 -14.40
N HIS A 132 7.97 -10.32 -13.17
CA HIS A 132 8.80 -9.67 -12.15
C HIS A 132 9.46 -10.71 -11.25
N ALA A 133 10.50 -11.38 -11.76
CA ALA A 133 11.19 -12.45 -11.03
C ALA A 133 11.79 -12.01 -9.69
N GLU A 134 12.11 -10.72 -9.55
CA GLU A 134 12.63 -10.12 -8.33
C GLU A 134 11.65 -10.16 -7.14
N LEU A 135 10.35 -10.32 -7.37
CA LEU A 135 9.35 -10.41 -6.29
C LEU A 135 9.69 -11.48 -5.25
N ASP A 136 10.30 -12.59 -5.66
CA ASP A 136 10.72 -13.66 -4.73
C ASP A 136 11.86 -13.22 -3.79
N GLN A 137 12.58 -12.14 -4.14
CA GLN A 137 13.77 -11.69 -3.43
C GLN A 137 13.59 -10.35 -2.70
N VAL A 138 12.64 -9.53 -3.11
CA VAL A 138 12.46 -8.18 -2.54
C VAL A 138 11.94 -8.22 -1.10
N PRO A 139 12.29 -7.21 -0.27
CA PRO A 139 11.80 -7.11 1.10
C PRO A 139 10.37 -6.57 1.17
N TRP A 140 9.78 -6.61 2.38
CA TRP A 140 8.37 -6.33 2.60
C TRP A 140 8.13 -5.22 3.62
N CYS A 141 7.09 -4.40 3.38
CA CYS A 141 6.40 -3.61 4.38
C CYS A 141 5.09 -4.34 4.71
N LEU A 142 4.85 -4.63 5.99
CA LEU A 142 3.68 -5.38 6.42
C LEU A 142 2.72 -4.49 7.20
N TRP A 143 1.47 -4.43 6.76
CA TRP A 143 0.37 -3.83 7.48
C TRP A 143 -0.67 -4.91 7.80
N GLY A 144 -1.26 -4.86 8.97
CA GLY A 144 -2.36 -5.75 9.33
C GLY A 144 -3.23 -5.17 10.43
N HIS A 145 -4.50 -5.54 10.42
CA HIS A 145 -5.47 -5.16 11.43
C HIS A 145 -5.98 -6.39 12.20
N SER A 146 -6.12 -6.28 13.53
CA SER A 146 -6.67 -7.36 14.36
C SER A 146 -5.87 -8.66 14.19
N GLY A 147 -6.48 -9.75 13.77
CA GLY A 147 -5.75 -10.97 13.41
C GLY A 147 -4.63 -10.74 12.40
N GLY A 148 -4.84 -9.82 11.43
CA GLY A 148 -3.78 -9.41 10.51
C GLY A 148 -2.61 -8.71 11.18
N ALA A 149 -2.84 -7.99 12.27
CA ALA A 149 -1.77 -7.40 13.08
C ALA A 149 -0.96 -8.47 13.81
N ILE A 150 -1.62 -9.49 14.35
CA ILE A 150 -0.97 -10.66 14.95
C ILE A 150 -0.06 -11.34 13.91
N TRP A 151 -0.61 -11.63 12.72
CA TRP A 151 0.16 -12.19 11.60
C TRP A 151 1.37 -11.32 11.25
N THR A 152 1.19 -10.00 11.15
CA THR A 152 2.25 -9.04 10.83
C THR A 152 3.41 -9.10 11.81
N VAL A 153 3.13 -9.14 13.11
CA VAL A 153 4.18 -9.24 14.15
C VAL A 153 4.87 -10.61 14.09
N ASN A 154 4.11 -11.69 13.97
CA ASN A 154 4.68 -13.04 13.86
C ASN A 154 5.56 -13.19 12.61
N MET A 155 5.18 -12.63 11.47
CA MET A 155 6.01 -12.59 10.26
C MET A 155 7.32 -11.80 10.49
N ALA A 156 7.28 -10.72 11.27
CA ALA A 156 8.48 -9.97 11.61
C ALA A 156 9.43 -10.78 12.53
N TYR A 157 8.89 -11.68 13.34
CA TYR A 157 9.70 -12.63 14.14
C TYR A 157 10.26 -13.78 13.29
N LEU A 158 9.51 -14.22 12.28
CA LEU A 158 9.91 -15.36 11.44
C LEU A 158 10.90 -14.94 10.33
N PHE A 159 10.73 -13.76 9.74
CA PHE A 159 11.53 -13.27 8.60
C PHE A 159 12.10 -11.85 8.83
N PRO A 160 12.79 -11.60 9.96
CA PRO A 160 13.22 -10.23 10.30
C PRO A 160 14.13 -9.58 9.24
N GLU A 161 14.89 -10.39 8.48
CA GLU A 161 15.79 -9.92 7.41
C GLU A 161 15.04 -9.47 6.15
N ARG A 162 13.77 -9.87 5.99
CA ARG A 162 12.91 -9.51 4.86
C ARG A 162 12.02 -8.29 5.16
N ILE A 163 11.90 -7.87 6.43
CA ILE A 163 10.95 -6.83 6.83
C ILE A 163 11.62 -5.45 6.86
N ILE A 164 11.17 -4.56 5.96
CA ILE A 164 11.57 -3.15 5.96
C ILE A 164 10.96 -2.46 7.17
N ALA A 165 9.64 -2.62 7.35
CA ALA A 165 8.86 -2.06 8.45
C ALA A 165 7.56 -2.85 8.63
N ALA A 166 7.01 -2.82 9.84
CA ALA A 166 5.72 -3.38 10.17
C ALA A 166 4.82 -2.36 10.88
N PHE A 167 3.52 -2.41 10.53
CA PHE A 167 2.48 -1.57 11.16
C PHE A 167 1.30 -2.45 11.58
N PRO A 168 1.38 -3.09 12.76
CA PRO A 168 0.27 -3.85 13.34
C PRO A 168 -0.75 -2.89 13.99
N ARG A 169 -2.00 -2.92 13.52
CA ARG A 169 -3.14 -2.18 14.07
C ARG A 169 -4.00 -3.12 14.91
N SER A 170 -4.15 -2.84 16.20
CA SER A 170 -4.96 -3.60 17.16
C SER A 170 -4.57 -5.07 17.27
N GLY A 171 -3.28 -5.33 17.42
CA GLY A 171 -2.74 -6.68 17.65
C GLY A 171 -1.23 -6.69 17.78
N GLY A 172 -0.74 -7.71 18.44
CA GLY A 172 0.69 -7.96 18.71
C GLY A 172 1.04 -9.42 18.49
N LEU A 173 1.84 -10.00 19.39
CA LEU A 173 2.00 -11.46 19.45
C LEU A 173 0.71 -12.11 19.95
N SER A 174 0.48 -13.36 19.54
CA SER A 174 -0.70 -14.09 20.04
C SER A 174 -0.70 -14.14 21.56
N PRO A 175 -1.83 -13.87 22.22
CA PRO A 175 -1.95 -14.00 23.67
C PRO A 175 -1.61 -15.43 24.12
N ALA A 176 -0.96 -15.56 25.26
CA ALA A 176 -0.72 -16.86 25.86
C ALA A 176 -2.05 -17.58 26.09
N GLY A 177 -2.15 -18.85 25.64
CA GLY A 177 -3.36 -19.66 25.85
C GLY A 177 -4.35 -19.70 24.68
N THR A 178 -4.02 -19.16 23.50
CA THR A 178 -4.79 -19.45 22.27
C THR A 178 -4.70 -20.95 21.94
N THR A 179 -5.86 -21.62 22.00
CA THR A 179 -5.96 -23.11 21.98
C THR A 179 -5.99 -23.72 20.58
N TYR A 180 -6.05 -22.90 19.52
CA TYR A 180 -6.33 -23.38 18.16
C TYR A 180 -5.11 -23.38 17.24
N THR A 181 -3.93 -22.97 17.72
CA THR A 181 -2.70 -22.96 16.93
C THR A 181 -1.96 -24.30 17.08
N ARG A 182 -1.46 -24.82 15.97
CA ARG A 182 -0.55 -26.00 16.00
C ARG A 182 0.87 -25.58 16.44
N SER A 183 1.27 -24.37 16.08
CA SER A 183 2.56 -23.80 16.44
C SER A 183 2.54 -23.19 17.84
N THR A 184 3.71 -23.17 18.47
CA THR A 184 3.89 -22.45 19.74
C THR A 184 3.96 -20.94 19.44
N PRO A 185 3.08 -20.11 20.05
CA PRO A 185 3.14 -18.66 19.87
C PRO A 185 4.52 -18.09 20.17
N GLN A 186 4.97 -17.16 19.34
CA GLN A 186 6.20 -16.43 19.56
C GLN A 186 6.15 -15.68 20.90
N LYS A 187 7.29 -15.59 21.58
CA LYS A 187 7.40 -14.83 22.83
C LYS A 187 8.30 -13.61 22.61
N PRO A 188 8.10 -12.52 23.38
CA PRO A 188 9.04 -11.41 23.33
C PRO A 188 10.49 -11.91 23.50
N GLY A 189 11.34 -11.56 22.53
CA GLY A 189 12.75 -11.97 22.53
C GLY A 189 13.08 -13.35 21.99
N SER A 190 12.11 -14.15 21.53
CA SER A 190 12.35 -15.46 20.91
C SER A 190 13.27 -15.36 19.68
N ASN A 191 13.20 -14.25 18.92
CA ASN A 191 14.14 -13.94 17.86
C ASN A 191 14.72 -12.53 18.05
N LYS A 192 15.99 -12.44 18.46
CA LYS A 192 16.67 -11.16 18.68
C LYS A 192 16.85 -10.32 17.41
N ALA A 193 16.83 -10.93 16.23
CA ALA A 193 16.95 -10.19 14.98
C ALA A 193 15.73 -9.28 14.75
N THR A 194 14.56 -9.62 15.27
CA THR A 194 13.35 -8.80 15.24
C THR A 194 13.53 -7.45 15.93
N LEU A 195 14.42 -7.35 16.91
CA LEU A 195 14.74 -6.07 17.56
C LEU A 195 15.38 -5.03 16.63
N LYS A 196 15.78 -5.42 15.42
CA LYS A 196 16.29 -4.52 14.38
C LYS A 196 15.22 -4.10 13.37
N VAL A 197 14.04 -4.74 13.41
CA VAL A 197 12.93 -4.43 12.52
C VAL A 197 12.17 -3.22 13.07
N PRO A 198 11.97 -2.15 12.31
CA PRO A 198 11.12 -1.05 12.72
C PRO A 198 9.65 -1.50 12.79
N ILE A 199 9.01 -1.32 13.94
CA ILE A 199 7.59 -1.65 14.13
C ILE A 199 6.88 -0.45 14.76
N LEU A 200 5.77 -0.01 14.17
CA LEU A 200 4.86 0.95 14.77
C LEU A 200 3.56 0.24 15.12
N PHE A 201 3.38 -0.08 16.38
CA PHE A 201 2.12 -0.59 16.92
C PHE A 201 1.10 0.54 16.99
N CYS A 202 -0.16 0.24 16.66
CA CYS A 202 -1.24 1.21 16.76
C CYS A 202 -2.49 0.53 17.32
N TYR A 203 -3.26 1.23 18.14
CA TYR A 203 -4.56 0.76 18.62
C TYR A 203 -5.46 1.94 19.02
N GLY A 204 -6.76 1.68 19.20
CA GLY A 204 -7.74 2.65 19.68
C GLY A 204 -7.78 2.69 21.21
N LYS A 205 -7.82 3.87 21.80
CA LYS A 205 -7.80 4.07 23.26
C LYS A 205 -8.85 3.23 24.01
N GLU A 206 -10.04 3.09 23.41
CA GLU A 206 -11.14 2.35 24.01
C GLU A 206 -10.86 0.83 24.10
N GLU A 207 -9.98 0.29 23.23
CA GLU A 207 -9.61 -1.13 23.26
C GLU A 207 -8.86 -1.52 24.55
N TYR A 208 -8.16 -0.57 25.18
CA TYR A 208 -7.38 -0.80 26.40
C TYR A 208 -8.12 -0.37 27.68
N GLN A 209 -9.44 -0.30 27.61
CA GLN A 209 -10.28 -0.05 28.79
C GLN A 209 -10.65 -1.37 29.48
N SER A 210 -10.63 -1.37 30.82
CA SER A 210 -11.02 -2.54 31.60
C SER A 210 -12.46 -2.97 31.24
N GLY A 211 -12.64 -4.24 30.91
CA GLY A 211 -13.92 -4.81 30.45
C GLY A 211 -14.14 -4.75 28.94
N ASN A 212 -13.28 -4.10 28.17
CA ASN A 212 -13.32 -4.21 26.73
C ASN A 212 -12.85 -5.61 26.31
N ARG A 213 -13.53 -6.21 25.33
CA ARG A 213 -13.21 -7.57 24.82
C ARG A 213 -11.80 -7.70 24.22
N PHE A 214 -11.17 -6.60 23.84
CA PHE A 214 -9.84 -6.56 23.27
C PHE A 214 -8.74 -6.20 24.28
N TYR A 215 -9.11 -5.99 25.56
CA TYR A 215 -8.18 -5.54 26.60
C TYR A 215 -6.94 -6.44 26.68
N ASP A 216 -7.11 -7.76 26.75
CA ASP A 216 -5.99 -8.70 26.87
C ASP A 216 -5.12 -8.72 25.62
N LEU A 217 -5.71 -8.53 24.44
CA LEU A 217 -4.97 -8.42 23.18
C LEU A 217 -4.05 -7.18 23.20
N ILE A 218 -4.57 -6.04 23.67
CA ILE A 218 -3.78 -4.80 23.74
C ILE A 218 -2.78 -4.84 24.90
N ALA A 219 -3.09 -5.48 26.01
CA ALA A 219 -2.11 -5.76 27.06
C ALA A 219 -0.90 -6.53 26.52
N GLY A 220 -1.14 -7.52 25.66
CA GLY A 220 -0.08 -8.23 24.93
C GLY A 220 0.73 -7.33 23.99
N VAL A 221 0.11 -6.33 23.36
CA VAL A 221 0.84 -5.32 22.55
C VAL A 221 1.81 -4.54 23.44
N HIS A 222 1.37 -4.09 24.62
CA HIS A 222 2.22 -3.37 25.56
C HIS A 222 3.41 -4.22 26.05
N GLU A 223 3.18 -5.49 26.39
CA GLU A 223 4.23 -6.40 26.80
C GLU A 223 5.34 -6.53 25.74
N VAL A 224 4.94 -6.79 24.49
CA VAL A 224 5.87 -6.91 23.36
C VAL A 224 6.60 -5.58 23.12
N PHE A 225 5.86 -4.48 23.05
CA PHE A 225 6.42 -3.17 22.82
C PHE A 225 7.44 -2.77 23.87
N GLU A 226 7.08 -2.87 25.16
CA GLU A 226 7.99 -2.54 26.27
C GLU A 226 9.24 -3.40 26.26
N PHE A 227 9.10 -4.70 25.99
CA PHE A 227 10.25 -5.59 25.84
C PHE A 227 11.21 -5.08 24.77
N GLY A 228 10.70 -4.76 23.58
CA GLY A 228 11.52 -4.27 22.48
C GLY A 228 12.19 -2.94 22.82
N ARG A 229 11.46 -2.01 23.43
CA ARG A 229 12.04 -0.71 23.82
C ARG A 229 13.11 -0.83 24.91
N LYS A 230 12.94 -1.72 25.87
CA LYS A 230 13.98 -2.03 26.88
C LYS A 230 15.26 -2.56 26.20
N HIS A 231 15.15 -3.17 25.03
CA HIS A 231 16.27 -3.67 24.24
C HIS A 231 16.65 -2.74 23.07
N HIS A 232 16.27 -1.47 23.14
CA HIS A 232 16.57 -0.43 22.13
C HIS A 232 16.04 -0.70 20.72
N ALA A 233 15.02 -1.54 20.56
CA ALA A 233 14.38 -1.75 19.27
C ALA A 233 13.79 -0.44 18.71
N PRO A 234 13.85 -0.20 17.40
CA PRO A 234 13.28 0.98 16.76
C PRO A 234 11.74 0.87 16.65
N TRP A 235 11.09 0.66 17.81
CA TRP A 235 9.65 0.45 17.91
C TRP A 235 8.93 1.70 18.42
N ALA A 236 7.76 1.94 17.86
CA ALA A 236 6.86 3.00 18.25
C ALA A 236 5.49 2.42 18.63
N LEU A 237 4.76 3.14 19.46
CA LEU A 237 3.38 2.85 19.84
C LEU A 237 2.56 4.12 19.67
N ALA A 238 1.47 4.05 18.90
CA ALA A 238 0.53 5.14 18.69
C ALA A 238 -0.86 4.75 19.16
N VAL A 239 -1.51 5.62 19.91
CA VAL A 239 -2.86 5.40 20.42
C VAL A 239 -3.79 6.43 19.81
N HIS A 240 -4.82 5.97 19.06
CA HIS A 240 -5.85 6.86 18.56
C HIS A 240 -6.76 7.27 19.73
N PRO A 241 -6.96 8.57 20.00
CA PRO A 241 -7.64 9.03 21.22
C PRO A 241 -9.12 8.65 21.30
N ASP A 242 -9.81 8.59 20.13
CA ASP A 242 -11.26 8.48 20.04
C ASP A 242 -11.69 7.26 19.20
N SER A 243 -10.95 6.14 19.26
CA SER A 243 -11.34 4.94 18.52
C SER A 243 -11.31 3.68 19.36
N GLU A 244 -12.06 2.70 18.91
CA GLU A 244 -12.09 1.34 19.39
C GLU A 244 -11.30 0.42 18.41
N HIS A 245 -11.84 -0.76 18.11
CA HIS A 245 -11.18 -1.78 17.29
C HIS A 245 -11.20 -1.48 15.79
N GLU A 246 -11.95 -0.51 15.34
CA GLU A 246 -11.97 -0.09 13.93
C GLU A 246 -10.66 0.58 13.51
N ASN A 247 -10.41 0.61 12.22
CA ASN A 247 -9.14 1.12 11.67
C ASN A 247 -8.91 2.62 11.85
N SER A 248 -9.92 3.40 12.05
CA SER A 248 -9.97 4.85 12.31
C SER A 248 -8.70 5.63 11.98
N GLN A 249 -8.63 6.17 10.78
CA GLN A 249 -7.54 7.05 10.30
C GLN A 249 -6.10 6.48 10.46
N SER A 250 -5.93 5.26 10.96
CA SER A 250 -4.61 4.66 11.15
C SER A 250 -3.80 4.57 9.85
N ARG A 251 -4.50 4.54 8.69
CA ARG A 251 -3.83 4.60 7.37
C ARG A 251 -3.01 5.86 7.17
N GLN A 252 -3.43 7.02 7.69
CA GLN A 252 -2.65 8.25 7.57
C GLN A 252 -1.27 8.10 8.20
N LEU A 253 -1.23 7.56 9.42
CA LEU A 253 0.03 7.31 10.11
C LEU A 253 0.82 6.18 9.46
N ALA A 254 0.16 5.09 9.04
CA ALA A 254 0.82 3.93 8.43
C ALA A 254 1.50 4.30 7.10
N ILE A 255 0.81 5.02 6.22
CA ILE A 255 1.36 5.45 4.93
C ILE A 255 2.55 6.38 5.15
N ARG A 256 2.42 7.38 6.03
CA ARG A 256 3.52 8.30 6.36
C ARG A 256 4.70 7.59 7.03
N TYR A 257 4.43 6.62 7.90
CA TYR A 257 5.45 5.80 8.51
C TYR A 257 6.25 5.01 7.47
N PHE A 258 5.57 4.28 6.59
CA PHE A 258 6.25 3.54 5.54
C PHE A 258 7.00 4.47 4.58
N ASP A 259 6.41 5.61 4.21
CA ASP A 259 7.07 6.60 3.35
C ASP A 259 8.44 7.06 3.89
N LYS A 260 8.57 7.19 5.21
CA LYS A 260 9.83 7.61 5.84
C LYS A 260 10.79 6.45 6.13
N ILE A 261 10.27 5.27 6.47
CA ILE A 261 11.12 4.12 6.82
C ILE A 261 11.70 3.43 5.58
N ILE A 262 10.95 3.33 4.47
CA ILE A 262 11.41 2.67 3.25
C ILE A 262 12.78 3.21 2.80
N PRO A 263 12.97 4.50 2.52
CA PRO A 263 14.27 5.02 2.06
C PRO A 263 15.38 4.92 3.12
N ALA A 264 15.02 4.91 4.40
CA ALA A 264 16.00 4.77 5.48
C ALA A 264 16.53 3.32 5.61
N ARG A 265 15.74 2.33 5.21
CA ARG A 265 16.05 0.90 5.33
C ARG A 265 16.58 0.29 4.04
N LEU A 266 16.08 0.72 2.89
CA LEU A 266 16.52 0.17 1.61
C LEU A 266 17.93 0.65 1.27
N PRO A 267 18.80 -0.24 0.73
CA PRO A 267 20.04 0.17 0.08
C PRO A 267 19.74 0.95 -1.20
N ASP A 268 20.74 1.67 -1.70
CA ASP A 268 20.67 2.32 -3.01
C ASP A 268 20.51 1.28 -4.15
N PRO A 269 19.92 1.65 -5.31
CA PRO A 269 19.56 0.72 -6.38
C PRO A 269 20.71 -0.07 -7.01
N ALA A 270 21.95 0.23 -6.66
CA ALA A 270 23.15 -0.37 -7.27
C ALA A 270 23.49 -1.80 -6.81
N HIS A 271 22.60 -2.49 -6.11
CA HIS A 271 22.89 -3.87 -5.68
C HIS A 271 22.55 -4.93 -6.74
N PRO A 272 23.36 -5.99 -6.81
CA PRO A 272 23.24 -6.99 -7.85
C PRO A 272 21.88 -7.69 -7.81
N LYS A 273 21.28 -7.81 -8.98
CA LYS A 273 20.09 -8.61 -9.24
C LYS A 273 20.25 -10.02 -8.66
N ASN A 274 19.21 -10.59 -8.09
CA ASN A 274 19.13 -11.97 -7.58
C ASN A 274 19.73 -12.23 -6.19
N LYS A 275 19.82 -11.26 -5.29
CA LYS A 275 20.12 -11.49 -3.87
C LYS A 275 19.13 -10.78 -2.97
N ILE A 276 18.74 -11.42 -1.87
CA ILE A 276 17.98 -10.77 -0.80
C ILE A 276 18.75 -9.51 -0.38
N GLN A 277 18.10 -8.37 -0.43
CA GLN A 277 18.72 -7.09 -0.12
C GLN A 277 18.99 -6.99 1.39
N VAL A 278 20.22 -6.67 1.76
CA VAL A 278 20.57 -6.42 3.16
C VAL A 278 20.00 -5.06 3.58
N LEU A 279 19.02 -5.08 4.47
CA LEU A 279 18.37 -3.88 4.96
C LEU A 279 19.29 -3.09 5.90
N LYS A 280 19.36 -1.77 5.72
CA LYS A 280 20.11 -0.87 6.60
C LYS A 280 19.51 -0.88 8.00
N THR A 281 20.34 -0.78 9.02
CA THR A 281 19.89 -0.55 10.41
C THR A 281 19.52 0.93 10.58
N LEU A 282 18.43 1.20 11.26
CA LEU A 282 18.05 2.60 11.58
C LEU A 282 19.02 3.23 12.58
N PRO A 283 19.24 4.55 12.50
CA PRO A 283 20.17 5.25 13.39
C PRO A 283 19.68 5.22 14.85
N THR A 284 20.61 4.98 15.78
CA THR A 284 20.32 4.94 17.23
C THR A 284 20.61 6.28 17.95
N GLY A 285 21.33 7.20 17.33
CA GLY A 285 21.75 8.46 17.97
C GLY A 285 21.14 9.74 17.40
N LYS A 286 20.43 9.66 16.27
CA LYS A 286 19.84 10.81 15.59
C LYS A 286 18.36 10.57 15.26
N HIS A 287 17.62 10.05 16.22
CA HIS A 287 16.18 9.81 16.08
C HIS A 287 15.43 10.71 17.07
N TRP A 288 14.13 10.70 16.97
CA TRP A 288 13.22 11.41 17.88
C TRP A 288 12.56 10.40 18.83
N ILE A 289 12.16 10.92 19.97
CA ILE A 289 11.43 10.19 21.00
C ILE A 289 10.05 10.83 21.14
N GLY A 290 9.02 9.99 21.24
CA GLY A 290 7.66 10.40 21.65
C GLY A 290 7.32 9.78 23.00
N LEU A 291 7.03 10.59 24.00
CA LEU A 291 6.60 10.13 25.33
C LEU A 291 5.12 9.77 25.31
N HIS A 292 4.75 8.61 25.86
CA HIS A 292 3.34 8.15 25.83
C HIS A 292 2.45 8.90 26.84
N GLU A 293 3.01 9.40 27.93
CA GLU A 293 2.22 10.08 28.99
C GLU A 293 1.91 11.53 28.61
N SER A 294 2.89 12.28 28.10
CA SER A 294 2.75 13.71 27.77
C SER A 294 2.47 13.96 26.29
N LEU A 295 2.73 12.97 25.43
CA LEU A 295 2.74 13.05 23.96
C LEU A 295 3.77 14.03 23.39
N GLU A 296 4.68 14.53 24.22
CA GLU A 296 5.78 15.39 23.78
C GLU A 296 6.79 14.64 22.94
N THR A 297 7.36 15.35 21.97
CA THR A 297 8.41 14.81 21.11
C THR A 297 9.69 15.65 21.17
N PHE A 298 10.85 14.98 21.17
CA PHE A 298 12.17 15.62 21.20
C PHE A 298 13.26 14.69 20.63
N GLU A 299 14.44 15.27 20.39
CA GLU A 299 15.59 14.48 19.94
C GLU A 299 16.07 13.49 21.02
N ALA A 300 16.43 12.29 20.59
CA ALA A 300 16.81 11.20 21.51
C ALA A 300 18.01 11.52 22.42
N SER A 301 18.89 12.44 22.01
CA SER A 301 19.99 12.93 22.84
C SER A 301 19.56 13.54 24.18
N ASN A 302 18.30 13.96 24.27
CA ASN A 302 17.73 14.59 25.46
C ASN A 302 17.01 13.60 26.40
N LEU A 303 16.92 12.31 26.02
CA LEU A 303 16.25 11.30 26.84
C LEU A 303 17.15 10.90 28.04
N GLN A 304 16.67 11.11 29.24
CA GLN A 304 17.42 10.79 30.46
C GLN A 304 17.06 9.43 31.08
N SER A 305 15.86 8.89 30.82
CA SER A 305 15.39 7.60 31.37
C SER A 305 14.10 7.12 30.70
N ASN A 306 13.63 5.90 31.04
CA ASN A 306 12.31 5.36 30.65
C ASN A 306 12.09 5.08 29.16
N LEU A 307 13.07 4.53 28.46
CA LEU A 307 12.94 4.09 27.06
C LEU A 307 11.69 3.24 26.80
N HIS A 308 11.32 2.38 27.74
CA HIS A 308 10.17 1.47 27.58
C HIS A 308 8.80 2.17 27.54
N LYS A 309 8.73 3.42 28.00
CA LYS A 309 7.54 4.28 27.93
C LYS A 309 7.61 5.30 26.79
N SER A 310 8.47 5.09 25.83
CA SER A 310 8.69 6.03 24.72
C SER A 310 8.79 5.35 23.37
N SER A 311 8.27 6.00 22.35
CA SER A 311 8.34 5.59 20.95
C SER A 311 9.65 6.02 20.31
N TYR A 312 10.22 5.17 19.45
CA TYR A 312 11.26 5.54 18.51
C TYR A 312 10.63 6.15 17.26
N LEU A 313 11.02 7.36 16.91
CA LEU A 313 10.53 8.08 15.73
C LEU A 313 11.74 8.49 14.88
N LEU A 314 11.76 8.09 13.61
CA LEU A 314 12.97 8.20 12.77
C LEU A 314 13.50 9.63 12.65
N ASN A 315 12.60 10.61 12.55
CA ASN A 315 12.94 12.02 12.33
C ASN A 315 11.82 12.93 12.86
N LYS A 316 12.08 14.25 12.80
CA LYS A 316 11.12 15.27 13.26
C LYS A 316 9.76 15.19 12.58
N THR A 317 9.73 14.93 11.27
CA THR A 317 8.46 14.83 10.52
C THR A 317 7.59 13.72 11.08
N LEU A 318 8.16 12.51 11.24
CA LEU A 318 7.42 11.39 11.81
C LEU A 318 7.05 11.63 13.28
N ALA A 319 7.86 12.37 14.04
CA ALA A 319 7.54 12.77 15.40
C ALA A 319 6.31 13.68 15.45
N THR A 320 6.27 14.70 14.59
CA THR A 320 5.11 15.60 14.47
C THR A 320 3.85 14.84 14.00
N ASP A 321 3.98 13.94 13.04
CA ASP A 321 2.87 13.10 12.55
C ASP A 321 2.32 12.20 13.67
N TRP A 322 3.21 11.55 14.43
CA TRP A 322 2.86 10.69 15.56
C TRP A 322 2.16 11.48 16.67
N GLU A 323 2.71 12.63 17.06
CA GLU A 323 2.16 13.52 18.07
C GLU A 323 0.75 13.98 17.68
N SER A 324 0.57 14.50 16.45
CA SER A 324 -0.72 14.94 15.94
C SER A 324 -1.74 13.79 15.93
N PHE A 325 -1.34 12.59 15.49
CA PHE A 325 -2.22 11.42 15.50
C PHE A 325 -2.63 11.01 16.91
N CYS A 326 -1.70 10.96 17.86
CA CYS A 326 -1.99 10.56 19.22
C CYS A 326 -2.81 11.60 20.00
N GLN A 327 -2.67 12.89 19.68
CA GLN A 327 -3.45 13.96 20.29
C GLN A 327 -4.86 14.09 19.70
N ASN A 328 -4.99 13.98 18.38
CA ASN A 328 -6.18 14.39 17.65
C ASN A 328 -6.83 13.26 16.83
N GLY A 329 -6.22 12.07 16.76
CA GLY A 329 -6.64 10.98 15.86
C GLY A 329 -6.50 11.31 14.38
N HIS A 330 -5.88 12.44 14.03
CA HIS A 330 -5.76 12.96 12.68
C HIS A 330 -4.40 13.61 12.44
N ILE A 331 -3.88 13.47 11.23
CA ILE A 331 -2.66 14.13 10.78
C ILE A 331 -3.03 15.09 9.65
N PRO A 332 -2.91 16.41 9.84
CA PRO A 332 -3.20 17.38 8.79
C PRO A 332 -2.31 17.15 7.56
N ASP A 333 -2.90 17.25 6.39
CA ASP A 333 -2.17 17.28 5.13
C ASP A 333 -1.99 18.72 4.68
N THR A 334 -0.75 19.11 4.44
CA THR A 334 -0.37 20.47 4.03
C THR A 334 0.20 20.53 2.61
N SER A 335 0.24 19.39 1.92
CA SER A 335 0.76 19.28 0.57
C SER A 335 -0.37 19.14 -0.47
N PRO A 336 -0.30 19.85 -1.61
CA PRO A 336 -1.27 19.64 -2.67
C PRO A 336 -1.08 18.27 -3.33
N PRO A 337 -2.18 17.63 -3.81
CA PRO A 337 -2.12 16.35 -4.48
C PRO A 337 -1.35 16.42 -5.80
N THR A 338 -0.99 15.25 -6.33
CA THR A 338 -0.45 15.16 -7.68
C THR A 338 -1.52 15.50 -8.72
N PRO A 339 -1.16 16.18 -9.84
CA PRO A 339 -2.10 16.44 -10.92
C PRO A 339 -2.63 15.14 -11.53
N PRO A 340 -3.87 15.16 -12.08
CA PRO A 340 -4.31 14.10 -12.96
C PRO A 340 -3.34 13.93 -14.14
N HIS A 341 -3.32 12.75 -14.74
CA HIS A 341 -2.49 12.48 -15.91
C HIS A 341 -3.34 11.83 -17.03
N ASN A 342 -2.78 11.74 -18.22
CA ASN A 342 -3.45 11.17 -19.39
C ASN A 342 -4.83 11.79 -19.66
N LEU A 343 -4.97 13.12 -19.52
CA LEU A 343 -6.22 13.81 -19.84
C LEU A 343 -6.48 13.76 -21.35
N ARG A 344 -7.45 12.93 -21.73
CA ARG A 344 -7.88 12.71 -23.12
C ARG A 344 -9.16 13.48 -23.39
N VAL A 345 -9.22 14.16 -24.51
CA VAL A 345 -10.37 14.96 -24.94
C VAL A 345 -10.88 14.43 -26.27
N GLU A 346 -12.10 13.94 -26.27
CA GLU A 346 -12.82 13.46 -27.43
C GLU A 346 -13.93 14.44 -27.78
N GLN A 347 -13.84 15.04 -28.97
CA GLN A 347 -14.86 15.94 -29.48
C GLN A 347 -15.93 15.14 -30.23
N GLU A 348 -17.15 15.26 -29.78
CA GLU A 348 -18.35 14.79 -30.47
C GLU A 348 -19.10 15.99 -31.06
N GLN A 349 -20.08 15.74 -31.94
CA GLN A 349 -20.76 16.79 -32.70
C GLN A 349 -21.36 17.92 -31.83
N TYR A 350 -21.86 17.58 -30.62
CA TYR A 350 -22.56 18.52 -29.74
C TYR A 350 -22.00 18.58 -28.32
N ARG A 351 -20.99 17.76 -28.02
CA ARG A 351 -20.41 17.64 -26.69
C ARG A 351 -18.95 17.26 -26.75
N THR A 352 -18.24 17.51 -25.66
CA THR A 352 -16.85 17.09 -25.52
C THR A 352 -16.73 16.18 -24.30
N LYS A 353 -16.21 14.96 -24.49
CA LYS A 353 -15.95 14.00 -23.43
C LYS A 353 -14.49 14.11 -23.00
N LEU A 354 -14.27 14.22 -21.69
CA LEU A 354 -12.98 14.23 -21.04
C LEU A 354 -12.82 12.94 -20.25
N GLN A 355 -11.64 12.33 -20.33
CA GLN A 355 -11.26 11.18 -19.52
C GLN A 355 -9.82 11.36 -19.05
N TRP A 356 -9.55 11.01 -17.81
CA TRP A 356 -8.20 11.11 -17.23
C TRP A 356 -7.93 9.95 -16.27
N ASN A 357 -6.68 9.85 -15.83
CA ASN A 357 -6.27 9.01 -14.72
C ASN A 357 -5.75 9.90 -13.61
N ALA A 358 -5.81 9.44 -12.37
CA ALA A 358 -5.21 10.14 -11.24
C ALA A 358 -4.68 9.13 -10.23
N TYR A 359 -3.56 9.48 -9.60
CA TYR A 359 -3.15 8.87 -8.34
C TYR A 359 -3.85 9.59 -7.20
N ALA A 360 -4.15 8.88 -6.12
CA ALA A 360 -4.63 9.53 -4.92
C ALA A 360 -3.53 10.38 -4.30
N ASP A 361 -3.92 11.42 -3.58
CA ASP A 361 -3.03 12.03 -2.61
C ASP A 361 -2.64 10.96 -1.57
N MET A 362 -1.35 10.80 -1.37
CA MET A 362 -0.83 9.78 -0.46
C MET A 362 -1.23 10.08 0.99
N GLU A 363 -1.28 11.35 1.35
CA GLU A 363 -1.54 11.83 2.70
C GLU A 363 -3.01 11.83 3.05
N SER A 364 -3.88 12.36 2.17
CA SER A 364 -5.30 12.55 2.46
C SER A 364 -6.29 12.03 1.41
N GLY A 365 -5.80 11.53 0.27
CA GLY A 365 -6.64 10.98 -0.81
C GLY A 365 -7.32 12.06 -1.64
N ILE A 366 -8.27 11.65 -2.50
CA ILE A 366 -8.98 12.54 -3.42
C ILE A 366 -10.33 12.94 -2.81
N GLN A 367 -10.62 14.25 -2.82
CA GLN A 367 -11.93 14.82 -2.48
C GLN A 367 -12.76 15.10 -3.72
N SER A 368 -12.15 15.71 -4.75
CA SER A 368 -12.84 16.07 -5.99
C SER A 368 -11.87 16.23 -7.16
N PHE A 369 -12.44 16.32 -8.37
CA PHE A 369 -11.77 16.80 -9.57
C PHE A 369 -12.44 18.07 -10.04
N ARG A 370 -11.65 19.13 -10.34
CA ARG A 370 -12.11 20.38 -10.93
C ARG A 370 -11.78 20.43 -12.41
N ILE A 371 -12.78 20.76 -13.22
CA ILE A 371 -12.70 20.78 -14.68
C ILE A 371 -12.75 22.23 -15.16
N TYR A 372 -11.79 22.62 -15.98
CA TYR A 372 -11.64 23.96 -16.49
C TYR A 372 -11.70 23.97 -18.01
N ARG A 373 -12.30 25.02 -18.60
CA ARG A 373 -12.24 25.33 -20.01
C ARG A 373 -11.86 26.80 -20.19
N LYS A 374 -10.80 27.08 -21.00
CA LYS A 374 -10.25 28.44 -21.20
C LYS A 374 -10.00 29.17 -19.87
N GLY A 375 -9.48 28.46 -18.88
CA GLY A 375 -9.18 28.99 -17.55
C GLY A 375 -10.37 29.12 -16.60
N LYS A 376 -11.60 28.98 -17.04
CA LYS A 376 -12.82 29.05 -16.21
C LYS A 376 -13.19 27.65 -15.69
N LEU A 377 -13.55 27.56 -14.42
CA LEU A 377 -14.16 26.37 -13.83
C LEU A 377 -15.53 26.11 -14.48
N ILE A 378 -15.73 24.94 -15.07
CA ILE A 378 -16.97 24.54 -15.74
C ILE A 378 -17.65 23.35 -15.06
N GLY A 379 -16.98 22.68 -14.16
CA GLY A 379 -17.55 21.56 -13.41
C GLY A 379 -16.63 21.09 -12.29
N GLU A 380 -17.23 20.44 -11.32
CA GLU A 380 -16.54 19.74 -10.25
C GLU A 380 -17.21 18.38 -10.04
N ILE A 381 -16.39 17.32 -9.97
CA ILE A 381 -16.83 15.97 -9.63
C ILE A 381 -16.45 15.75 -8.18
N ALA A 382 -17.43 15.79 -7.29
CA ALA A 382 -17.23 15.69 -5.85
C ALA A 382 -18.32 14.86 -5.17
N GLY A 383 -18.02 14.32 -4.02
CA GLY A 383 -18.94 14.02 -2.93
C GLY A 383 -19.84 12.79 -3.05
N VAL A 384 -20.19 12.29 -4.20
CA VAL A 384 -20.99 11.07 -4.32
C VAL A 384 -20.21 10.04 -5.10
N LEU A 385 -19.79 9.04 -4.36
CA LEU A 385 -19.13 7.89 -4.91
C LEU A 385 -20.10 7.14 -5.80
N ASN A 386 -19.77 7.07 -7.07
CA ASN A 386 -20.57 6.31 -8.00
C ASN A 386 -20.30 4.83 -7.76
N ARG A 387 -21.31 4.12 -7.22
CA ARG A 387 -21.28 2.67 -7.04
C ARG A 387 -21.32 1.90 -8.36
N GLN A 388 -21.22 2.58 -9.48
CA GLN A 388 -21.17 1.89 -10.76
C GLN A 388 -19.89 1.05 -10.85
N TRP A 389 -20.07 -0.12 -11.44
CA TRP A 389 -19.01 -1.07 -11.72
C TRP A 389 -17.73 -0.38 -12.24
N ASN A 390 -16.64 -0.55 -11.49
CA ASN A 390 -15.33 -0.04 -11.86
C ASN A 390 -14.50 -1.21 -12.42
N PRO A 391 -14.25 -1.25 -13.73
CA PRO A 391 -13.54 -2.36 -14.36
C PRO A 391 -12.08 -2.52 -13.87
N THR A 392 -11.47 -1.47 -13.34
CA THR A 392 -10.10 -1.53 -12.83
C THR A 392 -10.00 -2.11 -11.43
N GLY A 393 -11.12 -2.30 -10.74
CA GLY A 393 -11.13 -2.78 -9.36
C GLY A 393 -10.67 -1.77 -8.30
N ALA A 394 -10.04 -0.67 -8.69
CA ALA A 394 -9.52 0.33 -7.77
C ALA A 394 -10.62 1.02 -6.94
N TYR A 395 -10.31 1.35 -5.71
CA TYR A 395 -11.19 2.10 -4.80
C TYR A 395 -10.39 3.07 -3.94
N GLN A 396 -11.08 3.99 -3.29
CA GLN A 396 -10.53 4.82 -2.23
C GLN A 396 -11.45 4.72 -1.01
N ALA A 397 -10.88 4.44 0.16
CA ALA A 397 -11.64 4.51 1.39
C ALA A 397 -11.93 5.97 1.75
N TRP A 398 -13.23 6.31 1.83
CA TRP A 398 -13.68 7.69 1.93
C TRP A 398 -13.45 8.33 3.30
N ASN A 399 -13.62 7.54 4.34
CA ASN A 399 -13.58 8.02 5.74
C ASN A 399 -12.29 7.66 6.46
N TYR A 400 -11.19 7.54 5.74
CA TYR A 400 -9.90 7.06 6.26
C TYR A 400 -9.94 5.65 6.90
N SER A 401 -11.05 4.92 6.75
CA SER A 401 -11.10 3.50 7.06
C SER A 401 -10.17 2.73 6.10
N ASP A 402 -9.57 1.67 6.58
CA ASP A 402 -8.77 0.77 5.73
C ASP A 402 -9.62 -0.27 5.00
N GLN A 403 -10.94 -0.18 5.13
CA GLN A 403 -11.87 -1.07 4.45
C GLN A 403 -12.90 -0.27 3.63
N PRO A 404 -13.28 -0.74 2.44
CA PRO A 404 -14.36 -0.14 1.69
C PRO A 404 -15.67 -0.33 2.43
N LEU A 405 -16.38 0.77 2.73
CA LEU A 405 -17.67 0.76 3.42
C LEU A 405 -18.78 0.42 2.48
N HIS A 406 -19.06 -0.36 1.73
CA HIS A 406 -20.19 -0.62 0.79
C HIS A 406 -19.81 -0.71 -0.69
N GLY A 407 -18.64 -1.27 -0.97
CA GLY A 407 -18.23 -1.52 -2.34
C GLY A 407 -17.13 -0.56 -2.83
N ARG A 408 -16.73 -0.73 -4.04
CA ARG A 408 -15.60 -0.02 -4.66
C ARG A 408 -16.03 1.40 -5.00
N GLU A 409 -15.59 2.32 -4.19
CA GLU A 409 -15.98 3.72 -4.27
C GLU A 409 -14.82 4.55 -4.86
N LEU A 410 -14.90 4.86 -6.14
CA LEU A 410 -13.96 5.76 -6.80
C LEU A 410 -14.72 6.88 -7.50
N LEU A 411 -14.22 8.11 -7.39
CA LEU A 411 -14.76 9.22 -8.14
C LEU A 411 -14.63 8.96 -9.65
N PRO A 412 -15.68 9.23 -10.43
CA PRO A 412 -15.59 9.10 -11.87
C PRO A 412 -14.46 9.97 -12.44
N MET A 413 -13.58 9.38 -13.22
CA MET A 413 -12.51 10.10 -13.94
C MET A 413 -12.96 10.41 -15.37
N VAL A 414 -14.19 10.90 -15.50
CA VAL A 414 -14.84 11.26 -16.76
C VAL A 414 -15.75 12.45 -16.56
N PHE A 415 -15.77 13.37 -17.55
CA PHE A 415 -16.68 14.51 -17.57
C PHE A 415 -17.17 14.76 -19.00
N THR A 416 -18.41 15.20 -19.14
CA THR A 416 -18.98 15.58 -20.44
C THR A 416 -19.38 17.05 -20.42
N ASP A 417 -18.74 17.84 -21.26
CA ASP A 417 -19.10 19.24 -21.49
C ASP A 417 -20.14 19.35 -22.61
N GLY A 418 -21.39 19.64 -22.26
CA GLY A 418 -22.49 19.83 -23.20
C GLY A 418 -22.48 21.18 -23.90
N ASN A 419 -21.62 22.11 -23.48
CA ASN A 419 -21.56 23.50 -24.02
C ASN A 419 -20.23 23.78 -24.74
N ALA A 420 -19.68 22.78 -25.43
CA ALA A 420 -18.34 22.78 -25.96
C ALA A 420 -18.13 23.47 -27.31
N ALA A 421 -19.06 24.33 -27.77
CA ALA A 421 -18.95 24.99 -29.07
C ALA A 421 -17.56 25.63 -29.26
N ASN A 422 -16.84 25.24 -30.31
CA ASN A 422 -15.51 25.72 -30.70
C ASN A 422 -14.39 25.55 -29.65
N ALA A 423 -14.56 24.68 -28.63
CA ALA A 423 -13.50 24.38 -27.71
C ALA A 423 -12.48 23.42 -28.34
N GLN A 424 -11.19 23.68 -28.12
CA GLN A 424 -10.13 22.80 -28.56
C GLN A 424 -9.70 21.90 -27.39
N PRO A 425 -9.10 20.71 -27.64
CA PRO A 425 -8.62 19.85 -26.57
C PRO A 425 -7.71 20.56 -25.56
N GLU A 426 -6.86 21.46 -26.03
CA GLU A 426 -5.90 22.24 -25.24
C GLU A 426 -6.56 23.31 -24.34
N ASP A 427 -7.83 23.65 -24.60
CA ASP A 427 -8.61 24.56 -23.76
C ASP A 427 -9.01 23.91 -22.42
N TYR A 428 -9.00 22.57 -22.36
CA TYR A 428 -9.43 21.84 -21.19
C TYR A 428 -8.28 21.50 -20.25
N HIS A 429 -8.56 21.64 -18.96
CA HIS A 429 -7.65 21.27 -17.89
C HIS A 429 -8.42 20.60 -16.77
N VAL A 430 -7.77 19.69 -16.06
CA VAL A 430 -8.31 19.03 -14.86
C VAL A 430 -7.29 19.12 -13.73
N SER A 431 -7.77 19.35 -12.51
CA SER A 431 -6.99 19.27 -11.28
C SER A 431 -7.62 18.30 -10.30
N THR A 432 -6.81 17.78 -9.39
CA THR A 432 -7.23 16.99 -8.23
C THR A 432 -7.34 17.93 -7.02
N VAL A 433 -8.35 17.74 -6.19
CA VAL A 433 -8.46 18.37 -4.87
C VAL A 433 -8.43 17.26 -3.81
N ASN A 434 -7.58 17.39 -2.80
CA ASN A 434 -7.49 16.43 -1.71
C ASN A 434 -8.54 16.68 -0.62
N LYS A 435 -8.62 15.85 0.40
CA LYS A 435 -9.62 15.95 1.48
C LYS A 435 -9.42 17.15 2.41
N GLU A 436 -8.24 17.77 2.37
CA GLU A 436 -7.95 19.03 3.08
C GLU A 436 -8.26 20.27 2.22
N GLY A 437 -8.79 20.09 1.01
CA GLY A 437 -9.18 21.16 0.10
C GLY A 437 -8.04 21.77 -0.72
N LEU A 438 -6.83 21.19 -0.65
CA LEU A 438 -5.68 21.63 -1.44
C LEU A 438 -5.81 21.16 -2.88
N GLU A 439 -5.57 22.07 -3.83
CA GLU A 439 -5.71 21.81 -5.27
C GLU A 439 -4.34 21.60 -5.93
N SER A 440 -4.25 20.59 -6.79
CA SER A 440 -3.06 20.30 -7.61
C SER A 440 -2.83 21.33 -8.71
N LYS A 441 -1.67 21.24 -9.36
CA LYS A 441 -1.51 21.83 -10.68
C LYS A 441 -2.52 21.22 -11.66
N ARG A 442 -2.86 21.98 -12.72
CA ARG A 442 -3.79 21.56 -13.76
C ARG A 442 -3.08 20.76 -14.84
N THR A 443 -3.68 19.65 -15.26
CA THR A 443 -3.22 18.87 -16.41
C THR A 443 -3.97 19.33 -17.65
N GLN A 444 -3.23 19.65 -18.72
CA GLN A 444 -3.80 20.07 -20.01
C GLN A 444 -4.31 18.87 -20.81
N GLY A 445 -5.45 19.04 -21.47
CA GLY A 445 -6.05 18.05 -22.35
C GLY A 445 -5.26 17.86 -23.65
N ILE A 446 -5.26 16.62 -24.14
CA ILE A 446 -4.76 16.25 -25.46
C ILE A 446 -5.87 15.57 -26.28
N SER A 447 -5.86 15.75 -27.62
CA SER A 447 -6.86 15.11 -28.44
C SER A 447 -6.70 13.57 -28.41
N MET A 448 -7.84 12.85 -28.48
CA MET A 448 -7.83 11.39 -28.55
C MET A 448 -7.05 10.87 -29.78
N LYS A 449 -7.11 11.59 -30.91
CA LYS A 449 -6.33 11.25 -32.11
C LYS A 449 -4.82 11.32 -31.82
N THR A 450 -4.36 12.37 -31.17
CA THR A 450 -2.95 12.53 -30.78
C THR A 450 -2.55 11.48 -29.76
N TRP A 451 -3.42 11.18 -28.79
CA TRP A 451 -3.17 10.16 -27.78
C TRP A 451 -3.04 8.75 -28.40
N SER A 452 -3.95 8.37 -29.31
CA SER A 452 -3.90 7.08 -29.98
C SER A 452 -2.65 6.88 -30.83
N VAL A 453 -2.10 7.94 -31.41
CA VAL A 453 -0.83 7.87 -32.15
C VAL A 453 0.36 7.64 -31.19
N ARG A 454 0.38 8.30 -30.03
CA ARG A 454 1.42 8.12 -29.00
C ARG A 454 1.39 6.72 -28.38
N ASN A 455 0.24 6.11 -28.25
CA ASN A 455 0.04 4.83 -27.53
C ASN A 455 -0.28 3.64 -28.46
N LYS A 456 -0.21 3.80 -29.77
CA LYS A 456 -0.51 2.72 -30.74
C LYS A 456 0.35 1.45 -30.57
N SER A 457 1.50 1.56 -29.92
CA SER A 457 2.38 0.41 -29.63
C SER A 457 1.89 -0.47 -28.47
N VAL A 458 0.90 -0.03 -27.69
CA VAL A 458 0.43 -0.73 -26.47
C VAL A 458 -0.82 -1.58 -26.70
N TRP A 459 -1.59 -1.33 -27.77
CA TRP A 459 -2.93 -1.92 -27.96
C TRP A 459 -3.04 -3.07 -28.96
N THR A 460 -1.94 -3.57 -29.53
CA THR A 460 -2.00 -4.56 -30.62
C THR A 460 -2.14 -6.02 -30.21
N ASN A 461 -2.24 -6.36 -28.91
CA ASN A 461 -2.26 -7.77 -28.47
C ASN A 461 -3.29 -8.15 -27.39
N LEU A 462 -4.37 -7.41 -27.24
CA LEU A 462 -5.50 -7.88 -26.41
C LEU A 462 -6.74 -7.99 -27.30
N SER A 463 -7.08 -9.20 -27.70
CA SER A 463 -8.37 -9.51 -28.33
C SER A 463 -9.47 -9.46 -27.27
N ASP A 464 -10.61 -8.88 -27.63
CA ASP A 464 -11.81 -8.73 -26.77
C ASP A 464 -12.44 -10.05 -26.27
N THR A 465 -11.80 -11.19 -26.52
CA THR A 465 -12.34 -12.52 -26.22
C THR A 465 -11.84 -13.12 -24.91
N ASP A 466 -10.80 -12.58 -24.28
CA ASP A 466 -10.21 -13.18 -23.07
C ASP A 466 -10.80 -12.70 -21.74
N PHE A 467 -11.74 -11.75 -21.76
CA PHE A 467 -12.32 -11.17 -20.55
C PHE A 467 -13.62 -11.83 -20.06
N LEU A 468 -14.19 -12.81 -20.77
CA LEU A 468 -15.53 -13.36 -20.49
C LEU A 468 -15.58 -14.82 -20.03
N THR A 469 -14.47 -15.50 -19.89
CA THR A 469 -14.47 -16.89 -19.41
C THR A 469 -13.70 -17.00 -18.10
N HIS A 470 -14.40 -16.95 -16.99
CA HIS A 470 -14.15 -17.56 -15.67
C HIS A 470 -14.71 -16.72 -14.53
N TRP A 471 -16.04 -16.53 -14.54
CA TRP A 471 -16.75 -16.20 -13.31
C TRP A 471 -18.01 -17.04 -13.25
N GLU A 472 -17.93 -18.20 -12.63
CA GLU A 472 -19.09 -18.91 -12.11
C GLU A 472 -19.19 -18.54 -10.62
N GLY A 473 -20.17 -17.70 -10.28
CA GLY A 473 -20.53 -17.39 -8.91
C GLY A 473 -21.31 -18.53 -8.26
N PRO A 474 -21.39 -18.55 -6.93
CA PRO A 474 -22.22 -19.49 -6.19
C PRO A 474 -23.70 -19.16 -6.31
#